data_ba89f090ad470a31a759f76341013f48
#
_entry.id   ba89f090ad470a31a759f76341013f48
#
_cell.length_a   1.000
_cell.length_b   1.000
_cell.length_c   1.000
_cell.angle_alpha   90.00
_cell.angle_beta   90.00
_cell.angle_gamma   90.00
#
_symmetry.space_group_name_H-M   'P 1'
#
loop_
_entity.id
_entity.type
_entity.pdbx_description
1 polymer ?
#
loop_
_entity_poly.entity_id
_entity_poly.type
_entity_poly.pdbx_seq_one_letter_code
_entity_poly.pdbx_strand_id
1 'polypeptide(L)'
;MAHPEFQVSTGKDDKFYFNLTAKNGLVILSSQGYKEKDGCKTGIASVKKNSSNKRHYERKDSKGGQYYFVLKAANSKVIGKSQMYKTNESSENGIDSIKSNARRAKINYMK
;
A
#
# COMPACT_ATOMS: atom_id res chain seq x y z
N MET A 1 21.67 -2.74 -2.47
CA MET A 1 20.46 -2.94 -3.29
C MET A 1 19.21 -2.74 -2.45
N ALA A 2 18.24 -2.03 -2.99
CA ALA A 2 16.99 -1.83 -2.31
C ALA A 2 16.16 -3.12 -2.34
N HIS A 3 15.44 -3.36 -1.27
CA HIS A 3 14.50 -4.47 -1.16
C HIS A 3 13.12 -3.90 -0.91
N PRO A 4 12.04 -4.61 -1.30
CA PRO A 4 10.71 -4.16 -0.93
C PRO A 4 10.57 -4.18 0.58
N GLU A 5 9.94 -3.14 1.12
CA GLU A 5 9.73 -2.99 2.56
C GLU A 5 8.37 -2.40 2.88
N PHE A 6 7.86 -2.77 4.05
CA PHE A 6 6.81 -2.00 4.69
C PHE A 6 7.51 -1.08 5.69
N GLN A 7 7.52 0.21 5.41
CA GLN A 7 8.14 1.20 6.28
C GLN A 7 7.10 1.75 7.23
N VAL A 8 7.27 1.47 8.52
CA VAL A 8 6.33 1.92 9.56
C VAL A 8 6.89 3.17 10.22
N SER A 9 6.08 4.22 10.27
CA SER A 9 6.49 5.50 10.86
C SER A 9 5.33 6.10 11.65
N THR A 10 5.65 7.11 12.46
CA THR A 10 4.66 7.85 13.23
C THR A 10 4.44 9.20 12.56
N GLY A 11 3.17 9.57 12.37
CA GLY A 11 2.82 10.87 11.82
C GLY A 11 2.75 11.95 12.87
N LYS A 12 2.48 13.18 12.44
CA LYS A 12 2.35 14.33 13.35
C LYS A 12 1.15 14.21 14.30
N ASP A 13 0.20 13.36 13.92
CA ASP A 13 -1.00 13.09 14.70
C ASP A 13 -0.80 11.95 15.70
N ASP A 14 0.43 11.48 15.88
CA ASP A 14 0.82 10.36 16.73
C ASP A 14 0.22 9.02 16.30
N LYS A 15 -0.29 8.94 15.09
CA LYS A 15 -0.77 7.68 14.53
C LYS A 15 0.35 6.96 13.79
N PHE A 16 0.19 5.65 13.66
CA PHE A 16 1.14 4.82 12.93
C PHE A 16 0.67 4.64 11.50
N TYR A 17 1.62 4.74 10.58
CA TYR A 17 1.37 4.59 9.14
C TYR A 17 2.39 3.62 8.56
N PHE A 18 2.01 2.92 7.49
CA PHE A 18 3.01 2.18 6.72
C PHE A 18 2.94 2.57 5.25
N ASN A 19 4.10 2.48 4.61
CA ASN A 19 4.22 2.59 3.18
C ASN A 19 4.87 1.32 2.67
N LEU A 20 4.36 0.77 1.58
CA LEU A 20 5.00 -0.35 0.90
C LEU A 20 5.86 0.22 -0.22
N THR A 21 7.14 -0.15 -0.24
CA THR A 21 8.05 0.26 -1.31
C THR A 21 8.36 -0.92 -2.22
N ALA A 22 8.60 -0.60 -3.49
CA ALA A 22 9.08 -1.59 -4.46
C ALA A 22 10.59 -1.74 -4.33
N LYS A 23 11.17 -2.64 -5.11
CA LYS A 23 12.62 -2.88 -5.14
C LYS A 23 13.43 -1.62 -5.42
N ASN A 24 12.87 -0.69 -6.19
CA ASN A 24 13.55 0.57 -6.54
C ASN A 24 13.41 1.64 -5.45
N GLY A 25 12.80 1.32 -4.32
CA GLY A 25 12.61 2.24 -3.22
C GLY A 25 11.43 3.18 -3.34
N LEU A 26 10.69 3.13 -4.44
CA LEU A 26 9.52 4.00 -4.62
C LEU A 26 8.32 3.47 -3.83
N VAL A 27 7.57 4.39 -3.22
CA VAL A 27 6.35 4.03 -2.49
C VAL A 27 5.27 3.64 -3.50
N ILE A 28 4.70 2.45 -3.32
CA ILE A 28 3.65 1.94 -4.21
C ILE A 28 2.30 1.78 -3.51
N LEU A 29 2.27 1.83 -2.19
CA LEU A 29 1.03 1.75 -1.42
C LEU A 29 1.22 2.45 -0.08
N SER A 30 0.22 3.21 0.35
CA SER A 30 0.25 3.91 1.64
C SER A 30 -0.98 3.55 2.44
N SER A 31 -0.81 3.41 3.75
CA SER A 31 -1.92 3.07 4.64
C SER A 31 -2.61 4.32 5.18
N GLN A 32 -3.75 4.11 5.80
CA GLN A 32 -4.37 5.10 6.68
C GLN A 32 -3.68 5.07 8.04
N GLY A 33 -4.02 6.01 8.91
CA GLY A 33 -3.44 6.07 10.25
C GLY A 33 -4.05 5.03 11.20
N TYR A 34 -3.20 4.40 11.99
CA TYR A 34 -3.61 3.47 13.04
C TYR A 34 -3.23 4.04 14.39
N LYS A 35 -4.14 3.93 15.35
CA LYS A 35 -3.89 4.46 16.71
C LYS A 35 -2.78 3.70 17.42
N GLU A 36 -2.64 2.41 17.13
CA GLU A 36 -1.69 1.54 17.79
C GLU A 36 -0.79 0.84 16.80
N LYS A 37 0.41 0.53 17.25
CA LYS A 37 1.40 -0.17 16.44
C LYS A 37 0.90 -1.55 16.00
N ASP A 38 0.20 -2.25 16.90
CA ASP A 38 -0.35 -3.57 16.57
C ASP A 38 -1.41 -3.50 15.48
N GLY A 39 -2.21 -2.44 15.46
CA GLY A 39 -3.17 -2.21 14.38
C GLY A 39 -2.48 -2.06 13.05
N CYS A 40 -1.36 -1.32 13.03
CA CYS A 40 -0.56 -1.14 11.83
C CYS A 40 0.02 -2.48 11.34
N LYS A 41 0.53 -3.31 12.25
CA LYS A 41 1.02 -4.65 11.91
C LYS A 41 -0.07 -5.52 11.30
N THR A 42 -1.27 -5.47 11.87
CA THR A 42 -2.43 -6.20 11.37
C THR A 42 -2.77 -5.73 9.96
N GLY A 43 -2.69 -4.42 9.70
CA GLY A 43 -2.90 -3.85 8.38
C GLY A 43 -1.89 -4.38 7.37
N ILE A 44 -0.63 -4.47 7.75
CA ILE A 44 0.42 -5.02 6.89
C ILE A 44 0.13 -6.48 6.56
N ALA A 45 -0.24 -7.28 7.56
CA ALA A 45 -0.60 -8.68 7.34
C ALA A 45 -1.78 -8.80 6.38
N SER A 46 -2.75 -7.90 6.49
CA SER A 46 -3.91 -7.84 5.61
C SER A 46 -3.49 -7.53 4.17
N VAL A 47 -2.55 -6.60 3.98
CA VAL A 47 -2.02 -6.30 2.64
C VAL A 47 -1.37 -7.54 2.04
N LYS A 48 -0.53 -8.23 2.80
CA LYS A 48 0.13 -9.45 2.32
C LYS A 48 -0.88 -10.51 1.91
N LYS A 49 -1.94 -10.66 2.70
CA LYS A 49 -2.97 -11.67 2.45
C LYS A 49 -3.80 -11.34 1.22
N ASN A 50 -4.16 -10.08 1.03
CA ASN A 50 -5.10 -9.67 -0.01
C ASN A 50 -4.45 -9.21 -1.31
N SER A 51 -3.17 -8.88 -1.30
CA SER A 51 -2.48 -8.27 -2.44
C SER A 51 -2.44 -9.15 -3.69
N SER A 52 -2.51 -10.47 -3.54
CA SER A 52 -2.41 -11.37 -4.68
C SER A 52 -3.72 -11.52 -5.46
N ASN A 53 -4.83 -11.01 -4.94
CA ASN A 53 -6.12 -11.13 -5.59
C ASN A 53 -6.53 -9.80 -6.22
N LYS A 54 -6.61 -9.77 -7.56
CA LYS A 54 -6.96 -8.55 -8.29
C LYS A 54 -8.34 -8.00 -7.93
N ARG A 55 -9.24 -8.85 -7.46
CA ARG A 55 -10.59 -8.43 -7.07
C ARG A 55 -10.60 -7.49 -5.86
N HIS A 56 -9.54 -7.51 -5.07
CA HIS A 56 -9.42 -6.66 -3.89
C HIS A 56 -8.96 -5.24 -4.23
N TYR A 57 -8.57 -4.99 -5.47
CA TYR A 57 -8.16 -3.65 -5.92
C TYR A 57 -9.33 -2.93 -6.57
N GLU A 58 -9.65 -1.76 -6.06
CA GLU A 58 -10.67 -0.91 -6.67
C GLU A 58 -9.99 0.24 -7.40
N ARG A 59 -10.21 0.32 -8.70
CA ARG A 59 -9.62 1.35 -9.55
C ARG A 59 -10.48 2.60 -9.51
N LYS A 60 -9.84 3.75 -9.42
CA LYS A 60 -10.53 5.04 -9.28
C LYS A 60 -9.91 6.09 -10.19
N ASP A 61 -10.74 7.07 -10.56
CA ASP A 61 -10.30 8.23 -11.31
C ASP A 61 -10.29 9.44 -10.38
N SER A 62 -9.24 10.26 -10.50
CA SER A 62 -9.19 11.50 -9.75
C SER A 62 -9.76 12.64 -10.60
N LYS A 63 -10.08 13.76 -9.94
CA LYS A 63 -10.61 14.94 -10.62
C LYS A 63 -9.62 15.54 -11.61
N GLY A 64 -8.34 15.32 -11.43
CA GLY A 64 -7.31 15.85 -12.31
C GLY A 64 -7.00 15.00 -13.51
N GLY A 65 -7.83 14.01 -13.82
CA GLY A 65 -7.60 13.13 -14.95
C GLY A 65 -6.53 12.07 -14.70
N GLN A 66 -6.20 11.85 -13.46
CA GLN A 66 -5.24 10.81 -13.08
C GLN A 66 -5.96 9.60 -12.55
N TYR A 67 -5.23 8.49 -12.46
CA TYR A 67 -5.78 7.20 -12.04
C TYR A 67 -5.09 6.75 -10.77
N TYR A 68 -5.84 6.10 -9.90
CA TYR A 68 -5.26 5.48 -8.71
C TYR A 68 -6.12 4.27 -8.34
N PHE A 69 -5.67 3.54 -7.34
CA PHE A 69 -6.45 2.40 -6.84
C PHE A 69 -6.31 2.32 -5.32
N VAL A 70 -7.27 1.62 -4.73
CA VAL A 70 -7.18 1.26 -3.31
C VAL A 70 -7.19 -0.25 -3.23
N LEU A 71 -6.53 -0.78 -2.19
CA LEU A 71 -6.55 -2.19 -1.88
C LEU A 71 -7.48 -2.40 -0.70
N LYS A 72 -8.40 -3.34 -0.83
CA LYS A 72 -9.40 -3.63 0.20
C LYS A 72 -9.20 -5.02 0.79
N ALA A 73 -9.52 -5.16 2.06
CA ALA A 73 -9.59 -6.45 2.70
C ALA A 73 -10.89 -7.16 2.31
N ALA A 74 -11.04 -8.43 2.72
CA ALA A 74 -12.22 -9.22 2.41
C ALA A 74 -13.52 -8.59 2.92
N ASN A 75 -13.45 -7.79 3.99
CA ASN A 75 -14.61 -7.08 4.55
C ASN A 75 -14.89 -5.74 3.86
N SER A 76 -14.24 -5.49 2.73
CA SER A 76 -14.35 -4.27 1.92
C SER A 76 -13.75 -3.02 2.54
N LYS A 77 -13.04 -3.12 3.65
CA LYS A 77 -12.34 -1.97 4.23
C LYS A 77 -11.07 -1.66 3.45
N VAL A 78 -10.83 -0.38 3.19
CA VAL A 78 -9.61 0.06 2.52
C VAL A 78 -8.43 -0.12 3.46
N ILE A 79 -7.41 -0.84 2.99
CA ILE A 79 -6.18 -1.08 3.76
C ILE A 79 -4.98 -0.38 3.17
N GLY A 80 -5.10 0.15 1.95
CA GLY A 80 -4.03 0.93 1.35
C GLY A 80 -4.50 1.67 0.12
N LYS A 81 -3.77 2.72 -0.22
CA LYS A 81 -4.06 3.57 -1.38
C LYS A 81 -2.78 3.76 -2.17
N SER A 82 -2.91 3.67 -3.51
CA SER A 82 -1.78 3.88 -4.40
C SER A 82 -1.46 5.35 -4.58
N GLN A 83 -0.37 5.62 -5.28
CA GLN A 83 -0.06 6.94 -5.79
C GLN A 83 -0.91 7.24 -7.01
N MET A 84 -0.85 8.47 -7.49
CA MET A 84 -1.54 8.87 -8.71
C MET A 84 -0.73 8.47 -9.94
N TYR A 85 -1.42 7.95 -10.94
CA TYR A 85 -0.83 7.53 -12.20
C TYR A 85 -1.45 8.32 -13.34
N LYS A 86 -0.67 8.61 -14.35
CA LYS A 86 -1.14 9.38 -15.52
C LYS A 86 -2.00 8.55 -16.47
N THR A 87 -1.83 7.24 -16.46
CA THR A 87 -2.55 6.34 -17.38
C THR A 87 -3.09 5.13 -16.61
N ASN A 88 -4.13 4.52 -17.15
CA ASN A 88 -4.65 3.24 -16.64
C ASN A 88 -3.58 2.16 -16.68
N GLU A 89 -2.79 2.13 -17.74
CA GLU A 89 -1.73 1.13 -17.87
C GLU A 89 -0.72 1.24 -16.74
N SER A 90 -0.29 2.46 -16.40
CA SER A 90 0.63 2.70 -15.29
C SER A 90 0.02 2.25 -13.97
N SER A 91 -1.27 2.51 -13.78
CA SER A 91 -2.00 2.09 -12.58
C SER A 91 -2.03 0.55 -12.48
N GLU A 92 -2.30 -0.15 -13.58
CA GLU A 92 -2.29 -1.62 -13.60
C GLU A 92 -0.89 -2.16 -13.31
N ASN A 93 0.15 -1.51 -13.82
CA ASN A 93 1.53 -1.87 -13.50
C ASN A 93 1.80 -1.70 -12.00
N GLY A 94 1.22 -0.68 -11.38
CA GLY A 94 1.32 -0.48 -9.94
C GLY A 94 0.69 -1.63 -9.16
N ILE A 95 -0.47 -2.11 -9.59
CA ILE A 95 -1.10 -3.28 -8.97
C ILE A 95 -0.20 -4.50 -9.08
N ASP A 96 0.36 -4.75 -10.27
CA ASP A 96 1.26 -5.87 -10.48
C ASP A 96 2.51 -5.76 -9.60
N SER A 97 3.02 -4.55 -9.41
CA SER A 97 4.16 -4.30 -8.54
C SER A 97 3.84 -4.67 -7.08
N ILE A 98 2.66 -4.30 -6.60
CA ILE A 98 2.24 -4.67 -5.24
C ILE A 98 2.12 -6.18 -5.11
N LYS A 99 1.50 -6.84 -6.09
CA LYS A 99 1.38 -8.30 -6.08
C LYS A 99 2.73 -8.99 -6.00
N SER A 100 3.73 -8.44 -6.71
CA SER A 100 5.09 -9.02 -6.71
C SER A 100 5.86 -8.76 -5.42
N ASN A 101 5.66 -7.60 -4.81
CA ASN A 101 6.53 -7.13 -3.74
C ASN A 101 5.96 -7.34 -2.33
N ALA A 102 4.64 -7.31 -2.16
CA ALA A 102 4.04 -7.32 -0.82
C ALA A 102 4.42 -8.55 0.00
N ARG A 103 4.43 -9.72 -0.60
CA ARG A 103 4.75 -10.97 0.12
C ARG A 103 6.20 -11.02 0.59
N ARG A 104 7.10 -10.41 -0.18
CA ARG A 104 8.53 -10.43 0.09
C ARG A 104 8.97 -9.31 1.01
N ALA A 105 8.14 -8.28 1.15
CA ALA A 105 8.52 -7.08 1.86
C ALA A 105 8.70 -7.36 3.35
N LYS A 106 9.80 -6.85 3.89
CA LYS A 106 10.07 -6.93 5.32
C LYS A 106 9.55 -5.67 5.99
N ILE A 107 9.24 -5.77 7.28
CA ILE A 107 8.79 -4.61 8.04
C ILE A 107 10.00 -3.88 8.58
N ASN A 108 10.08 -2.58 8.29
CA ASN A 108 11.13 -1.72 8.78
C ASN A 108 10.50 -0.59 9.59
N TYR A 109 10.80 -0.55 10.89
CA TYR A 109 10.28 0.48 11.78
C TYR A 109 11.19 1.70 11.71
N MET A 110 10.66 2.79 11.15
CA MET A 110 11.39 4.05 11.04
C MET A 110 11.27 4.81 12.36
N LYS A 111 12.32 5.54 12.70
CA LYS A 111 12.30 6.35 13.92
C LYS A 111 11.68 7.72 13.67
#